data_d30db5b277e2d60774f8f32e9c12005e
#
_entry.id   d30db5b277e2d60774f8f32e9c12005e
#
_cell.length_a   1.000
_cell.length_b   1.000
_cell.length_c   1.000
_cell.angle_alpha   90.00
_cell.angle_beta   90.00
_cell.angle_gamma   90.00
#
_symmetry.space_group_name_H-M   'P 1'
#
loop_
_entity.id
_entity.type
_entity.pdbx_description
1 polymer ?
#
loop_
_entity_poly.entity_id
_entity_poly.type
_entity_poly.pdbx_seq_one_letter_code
_entity_poly.pdbx_strand_id
1 'polypeptide(L)'
;MDLQVIHYSNLTRDQLYHLLYLRIQVFVVEQNCPYQELDDFDLNCFHIFGTINDEIISVGRLIPFLENKKITIGRICVRKSFRNKGYANKMMNQLLYYVDNEFPNLEIELSAQTYLQNFYQSFGFVSKGSPYLEDGIEHVLMKKEFN
;
A
#
# COMPACT_ATOMS: atom_id res chain seq x y z
N MET A 1 0.46 17.77 -0.08
CA MET A 1 1.06 16.47 0.28
C MET A 1 2.13 16.15 -0.74
N ASP A 2 3.34 16.01 -0.28
CA ASP A 2 4.48 15.58 -1.08
C ASP A 2 4.59 14.05 -1.01
N LEU A 3 4.73 13.40 -2.17
CA LEU A 3 4.78 11.94 -2.28
C LEU A 3 6.18 11.49 -2.72
N GLN A 4 6.70 10.49 -2.05
CA GLN A 4 7.98 9.86 -2.36
C GLN A 4 7.82 8.34 -2.45
N VAL A 5 8.52 7.72 -3.40
CA VAL A 5 8.67 6.27 -3.51
C VAL A 5 10.15 5.95 -3.33
N ILE A 6 10.50 5.25 -2.28
CA ILE A 6 11.89 5.02 -1.90
C ILE A 6 12.10 3.53 -1.59
N HIS A 7 13.12 2.92 -2.19
CA HIS A 7 13.52 1.56 -1.84
C HIS A 7 14.04 1.52 -0.39
N TYR A 8 13.75 0.44 0.32
CA TYR A 8 14.15 0.25 1.73
C TYR A 8 15.61 0.67 2.01
N SER A 9 16.54 0.27 1.14
CA SER A 9 17.97 0.56 1.31
C SER A 9 18.33 2.05 1.31
N ASN A 10 17.45 2.90 0.80
CA ASN A 10 17.66 4.35 0.69
C ASN A 10 16.82 5.16 1.69
N LEU A 11 16.01 4.49 2.50
CA LEU A 11 15.26 5.16 3.58
C LEU A 11 16.20 5.66 4.67
N THR A 12 15.95 6.85 5.18
CA THR A 12 16.55 7.27 6.43
C THR A 12 15.93 6.53 7.61
N ARG A 13 16.63 6.47 8.74
CA ARG A 13 16.09 5.87 9.97
C ARG A 13 14.79 6.54 10.41
N ASP A 14 14.73 7.87 10.31
CA ASP A 14 13.54 8.63 10.71
C ASP A 14 12.36 8.36 9.77
N GLN A 15 12.58 8.30 8.46
CA GLN A 15 11.54 7.91 7.50
C GLN A 15 11.01 6.51 7.82
N LEU A 16 11.89 5.53 8.01
CA LEU A 16 11.50 4.17 8.36
C LEU A 16 10.71 4.14 9.67
N TYR A 17 11.18 4.82 10.70
CA TYR A 17 10.49 4.87 11.99
C TYR A 17 9.07 5.42 11.85
N HIS A 18 8.89 6.57 11.18
CA HIS A 18 7.60 7.23 11.09
C HIS A 18 6.62 6.51 10.15
N LEU A 19 7.10 5.90 9.06
CA LEU A 19 6.22 5.09 8.20
C LEU A 19 5.73 3.83 8.93
N LEU A 20 6.59 3.16 9.68
CA LEU A 20 6.21 1.99 10.48
C LEU A 20 5.29 2.37 11.64
N TYR A 21 5.55 3.50 12.28
CA TYR A 21 4.67 4.03 13.33
C TYR A 21 3.23 4.19 12.80
N LEU A 22 3.05 4.81 11.63
CA LEU A 22 1.72 4.99 11.04
C LEU A 22 1.08 3.65 10.67
N ARG A 23 1.82 2.70 10.13
CA ARG A 23 1.31 1.36 9.81
C ARG A 23 0.79 0.64 11.05
N ILE A 24 1.57 0.62 12.10
CA ILE A 24 1.18 0.00 13.38
C ILE A 24 -0.04 0.71 13.97
N GLN A 25 -0.05 2.04 13.95
CA GLN A 25 -1.18 2.83 14.44
C GLN A 25 -2.49 2.46 13.75
N VAL A 26 -2.47 2.25 12.43
CA VAL A 26 -3.67 1.94 11.65
C VAL A 26 -4.00 0.45 11.69
N PHE A 27 -3.05 -0.41 11.35
CA PHE A 27 -3.34 -1.83 11.12
C PHE A 27 -3.41 -2.67 12.39
N VAL A 28 -2.72 -2.26 13.44
CA VAL A 28 -2.70 -2.99 14.72
C VAL A 28 -3.57 -2.31 15.76
N VAL A 29 -3.29 -1.05 16.07
CA VAL A 29 -3.96 -0.35 17.18
C VAL A 29 -5.40 0.02 16.81
N GLU A 30 -5.60 0.74 15.73
CA GLU A 30 -6.93 1.22 15.31
C GLU A 30 -7.87 0.06 14.92
N GLN A 31 -7.37 -0.92 14.18
CA GLN A 31 -8.14 -2.09 13.75
C GLN A 31 -8.28 -3.15 14.84
N ASN A 32 -7.65 -2.95 16.00
CA ASN A 32 -7.64 -3.92 17.08
C ASN A 32 -7.25 -5.33 16.60
N CYS A 33 -6.17 -5.40 15.82
CA CYS A 33 -5.72 -6.63 15.17
C CYS A 33 -4.28 -6.94 15.56
N PRO A 34 -4.05 -7.75 16.61
CA PRO A 34 -2.71 -8.13 17.03
C PRO A 34 -2.13 -9.19 16.07
N TYR A 35 -1.21 -8.76 15.19
CA TYR A 35 -0.50 -9.65 14.26
C TYR A 35 0.91 -9.11 14.01
N GLN A 36 1.75 -9.92 13.37
CA GLN A 36 3.09 -9.50 12.96
C GLN A 36 2.99 -8.60 11.72
N GLU A 37 2.83 -7.30 11.93
CA GLU A 37 2.60 -6.33 10.86
C GLU A 37 3.85 -6.10 10.01
N LEU A 38 5.03 -5.98 10.64
CA LEU A 38 6.31 -6.00 9.94
C LEU A 38 6.62 -7.42 9.49
N ASP A 39 7.04 -7.57 8.23
CA ASP A 39 7.47 -8.84 7.66
C ASP A 39 8.79 -8.67 6.89
N ASP A 40 9.36 -9.77 6.40
CA ASP A 40 10.66 -9.74 5.71
C ASP A 40 10.61 -9.04 4.35
N PHE A 41 9.43 -8.88 3.76
CA PHE A 41 9.27 -8.09 2.53
C PHE A 41 9.62 -6.63 2.74
N ASP A 42 9.49 -6.10 3.95
CA ASP A 42 9.83 -4.71 4.27
C ASP A 42 11.32 -4.41 4.05
N LEU A 43 12.17 -5.41 4.16
CA LEU A 43 13.62 -5.28 4.02
C LEU A 43 14.09 -5.16 2.56
N ASN A 44 13.23 -5.45 1.59
CA ASN A 44 13.58 -5.41 0.18
C ASN A 44 12.37 -5.08 -0.70
N CYS A 45 11.81 -3.92 -0.46
CA CYS A 45 10.68 -3.41 -1.24
C CYS A 45 10.75 -1.89 -1.37
N PHE A 46 9.82 -1.32 -2.14
CA PHE A 46 9.64 0.12 -2.23
C PHE A 46 8.55 0.56 -1.26
N HIS A 47 8.83 1.61 -0.49
CA HIS A 47 7.86 2.27 0.37
C HIS A 47 7.43 3.58 -0.28
N ILE A 48 6.12 3.79 -0.39
CA ILE A 48 5.56 5.08 -0.75
C ILE A 48 5.05 5.75 0.52
N PHE A 49 5.31 7.04 0.65
CA PHE A 49 4.75 7.82 1.75
C PHE A 49 4.50 9.26 1.32
N GLY A 50 3.48 9.83 1.90
CA GLY A 50 3.09 11.22 1.69
C GLY A 50 3.30 12.05 2.95
N THR A 51 3.87 13.25 2.78
CA THR A 51 4.14 14.18 3.88
C THR A 51 3.35 15.48 3.74
N ILE A 52 2.94 16.02 4.87
CA ILE A 52 2.40 17.37 5.01
C ILE A 52 3.12 17.99 6.21
N ASN A 53 3.74 19.16 6.01
CA ASN A 53 4.54 19.83 7.05
C ASN A 53 5.56 18.88 7.70
N ASP A 54 6.28 18.13 6.89
CA ASP A 54 7.31 17.15 7.29
C ASP A 54 6.75 15.94 8.08
N GLU A 55 5.45 15.82 8.25
CA GLU A 55 4.82 14.70 8.93
C GLU A 55 4.33 13.66 7.92
N ILE A 56 4.69 12.38 8.09
CA ILE A 56 4.16 11.29 7.28
C ILE A 56 2.69 11.06 7.65
N ILE A 57 1.81 11.25 6.66
CA ILE A 57 0.36 11.13 6.85
C ILE A 57 -0.26 9.97 6.06
N SER A 58 0.47 9.40 5.12
CA SER A 58 0.03 8.26 4.32
C SER A 58 1.21 7.37 3.97
N VAL A 59 0.98 6.07 3.86
CA VAL A 59 2.00 5.08 3.49
C VAL A 59 1.42 3.99 2.62
N GLY A 60 2.30 3.30 1.90
CA GLY A 60 2.02 2.12 1.11
C GLY A 60 3.30 1.35 0.82
N ARG A 61 3.17 0.15 0.29
CA ARG A 61 4.27 -0.75 -0.02
C ARG A 61 4.11 -1.37 -1.39
N LEU A 62 5.21 -1.42 -2.17
CA LEU A 62 5.33 -2.08 -3.46
C LEU A 62 6.33 -3.22 -3.36
N ILE A 63 5.90 -4.43 -3.66
CA ILE A 63 6.77 -5.61 -3.67
C ILE A 63 6.80 -6.18 -5.09
N PRO A 64 7.90 -5.97 -5.85
CA PRO A 64 8.04 -6.55 -7.17
C PRO A 64 8.43 -8.05 -7.08
N PHE A 65 7.69 -8.89 -7.80
CA PHE A 65 7.98 -10.29 -8.02
C PHE A 65 8.28 -10.50 -9.52
N LEU A 66 9.48 -10.13 -9.94
CA LEU A 66 9.84 -10.05 -11.36
C LEU A 66 9.76 -11.38 -12.08
N GLU A 67 10.15 -12.48 -11.43
CA GLU A 67 10.06 -13.83 -11.98
C GLU A 67 8.61 -14.25 -12.27
N ASN A 68 7.67 -13.75 -11.47
CA ASN A 68 6.24 -13.99 -11.64
C ASN A 68 5.53 -12.94 -12.49
N LYS A 69 6.26 -11.97 -13.04
CA LYS A 69 5.74 -10.83 -13.82
C LYS A 69 4.62 -10.08 -13.11
N LYS A 70 4.76 -9.88 -11.81
CA LYS A 70 3.77 -9.18 -11.00
C LYS A 70 4.40 -8.26 -9.97
N ILE A 71 3.62 -7.29 -9.52
CA ILE A 71 3.95 -6.42 -8.40
C ILE A 71 2.77 -6.40 -7.43
N THR A 72 3.06 -6.55 -6.15
CA THR A 72 2.05 -6.51 -5.11
C THR A 72 2.05 -5.17 -4.40
N ILE A 73 0.88 -4.57 -4.29
CA ILE A 73 0.63 -3.36 -3.50
C ILE A 73 0.03 -3.79 -2.17
N GLY A 74 0.50 -3.19 -1.09
CA GLY A 74 -0.05 -3.44 0.23
C GLY A 74 0.23 -2.32 1.22
N ARG A 75 -0.26 -2.49 2.43
CA ARG A 75 -0.05 -1.55 3.54
C ARG A 75 -0.49 -0.12 3.23
N ILE A 76 -1.51 0.05 2.36
CA ILE A 76 -2.06 1.36 2.02
C ILE A 76 -2.87 1.88 3.19
N CYS A 77 -2.45 3.00 3.77
CA CYS A 77 -3.24 3.67 4.79
C CYS A 77 -2.99 5.17 4.84
N VAL A 78 -3.95 5.88 5.40
CA VAL A 78 -3.90 7.32 5.67
C VAL A 78 -4.19 7.54 7.14
N ARG A 79 -3.42 8.42 7.78
CA ARG A 79 -3.61 8.84 9.17
C ARG A 79 -5.06 9.32 9.36
N LYS A 80 -5.70 8.89 10.43
CA LYS A 80 -7.13 9.12 10.70
C LYS A 80 -7.57 10.58 10.52
N SER A 81 -6.80 11.52 11.04
CA SER A 81 -7.10 12.96 10.94
C SER A 81 -6.99 13.55 9.52
N PHE A 82 -6.42 12.80 8.59
CA PHE A 82 -6.23 13.22 7.20
C PHE A 82 -7.12 12.45 6.20
N ARG A 83 -8.00 11.56 6.66
CA ARG A 83 -8.92 10.82 5.79
C ARG A 83 -10.03 11.71 5.20
N ASN A 84 -10.69 11.22 4.17
CA ASN A 84 -11.78 11.90 3.45
C ASN A 84 -11.39 13.24 2.81
N LYS A 85 -10.09 13.39 2.51
CA LYS A 85 -9.51 14.59 1.86
C LYS A 85 -8.84 14.27 0.53
N GLY A 86 -9.06 13.06 -0.02
CA GLY A 86 -8.50 12.61 -1.30
C GLY A 86 -7.04 12.17 -1.27
N TYR A 87 -6.40 12.08 -0.12
CA TYR A 87 -4.97 11.72 -0.06
C TYR A 87 -4.70 10.28 -0.47
N ALA A 88 -5.59 9.33 -0.17
CA ALA A 88 -5.48 7.96 -0.64
C ALA A 88 -5.53 7.89 -2.18
N ASN A 89 -6.42 8.66 -2.82
CA ASN A 89 -6.50 8.75 -4.28
C ASN A 89 -5.20 9.31 -4.88
N LYS A 90 -4.65 10.38 -4.30
CA LYS A 90 -3.38 10.95 -4.76
C LYS A 90 -2.24 9.96 -4.66
N MET A 91 -2.17 9.23 -3.55
CA MET A 91 -1.14 8.23 -3.33
C MET A 91 -1.27 7.06 -4.31
N MET A 92 -2.48 6.54 -4.54
CA MET A 92 -2.71 5.46 -5.50
C MET A 92 -2.36 5.87 -6.93
N ASN A 93 -2.74 7.07 -7.36
CA ASN A 93 -2.38 7.58 -8.68
C ASN A 93 -0.86 7.69 -8.86
N GLN A 94 -0.15 8.23 -7.88
CA GLN A 94 1.31 8.34 -7.92
C GLN A 94 1.98 6.95 -7.93
N LEU A 95 1.45 6.03 -7.15
CA LEU A 95 1.95 4.67 -7.06
C LEU A 95 1.77 3.92 -8.38
N LEU A 96 0.59 4.01 -9.00
CA LEU A 96 0.34 3.39 -10.30
C LEU A 96 1.20 4.02 -11.41
N TYR A 97 1.34 5.35 -11.39
CA TYR A 97 2.24 6.04 -12.31
C TYR A 97 3.70 5.56 -12.16
N TYR A 98 4.16 5.38 -10.93
CA TYR A 98 5.50 4.84 -10.66
C TYR A 98 5.66 3.41 -11.20
N VAL A 99 4.66 2.54 -10.98
CA VAL A 99 4.69 1.16 -11.49
C VAL A 99 4.70 1.13 -13.02
N ASP A 100 3.90 1.95 -13.68
CA ASP A 100 3.84 1.99 -15.14
C ASP A 100 5.19 2.42 -15.76
N ASN A 101 5.93 3.29 -15.08
CA ASN A 101 7.23 3.78 -15.59
C ASN A 101 8.41 2.86 -15.24
N GLU A 102 8.45 2.37 -13.99
CA GLU A 102 9.62 1.62 -13.48
C GLU A 102 9.47 0.10 -13.68
N PHE A 103 8.24 -0.40 -13.75
CA PHE A 103 7.92 -1.81 -13.86
C PHE A 103 6.89 -2.08 -14.97
N PRO A 104 7.16 -1.65 -16.21
CA PRO A 104 6.20 -1.85 -17.31
C PRO A 104 5.92 -3.34 -17.54
N ASN A 105 4.70 -3.66 -17.95
CA ASN A 105 4.26 -5.03 -18.30
C ASN A 105 4.19 -6.00 -17.10
N LEU A 106 4.06 -5.49 -15.88
CA LEU A 106 3.75 -6.33 -14.72
C LEU A 106 2.26 -6.25 -14.37
N GLU A 107 1.67 -7.39 -14.03
CA GLU A 107 0.35 -7.43 -13.42
C GLU A 107 0.43 -6.85 -12.00
N ILE A 108 -0.52 -6.00 -11.64
CA ILE A 108 -0.58 -5.44 -10.29
C ILE A 108 -1.64 -6.18 -9.50
N GLU A 109 -1.28 -6.69 -8.33
CA GLU A 109 -2.24 -7.34 -7.44
C GLU A 109 -2.18 -6.77 -6.02
N LEU A 110 -3.29 -6.87 -5.33
CA LEU A 110 -3.42 -6.51 -3.93
C LEU A 110 -4.47 -7.35 -3.23
N SER A 111 -4.33 -7.50 -1.92
CA SER A 111 -5.33 -8.09 -1.04
C SER A 111 -6.11 -6.96 -0.38
N ALA A 112 -7.32 -6.71 -0.86
CA ALA A 112 -8.16 -5.62 -0.39
C ALA A 112 -9.06 -6.08 0.76
N GLN A 113 -9.12 -5.31 1.85
CA GLN A 113 -10.21 -5.46 2.80
C GLN A 113 -11.53 -5.22 2.03
N THR A 114 -12.51 -6.12 2.19
CA THR A 114 -13.69 -6.16 1.30
C THR A 114 -14.49 -4.87 1.26
N TYR A 115 -14.52 -4.11 2.35
CA TYR A 115 -15.21 -2.81 2.38
C TYR A 115 -14.52 -1.73 1.52
N LEU A 116 -13.30 -1.97 1.02
CA LEU A 116 -12.54 -1.07 0.15
C LEU A 116 -12.58 -1.47 -1.33
N GLN A 117 -13.34 -2.48 -1.70
CA GLN A 117 -13.41 -2.95 -3.10
C GLN A 117 -13.74 -1.83 -4.08
N ASN A 118 -14.75 -1.01 -3.79
CA ASN A 118 -15.16 0.08 -4.67
C ASN A 118 -14.05 1.12 -4.85
N PHE A 119 -13.27 1.37 -3.82
CA PHE A 119 -12.11 2.25 -3.89
C PHE A 119 -11.09 1.74 -4.92
N TYR A 120 -10.69 0.47 -4.82
CA TYR A 120 -9.72 -0.09 -5.77
C TYR A 120 -10.29 -0.30 -7.17
N GLN A 121 -11.58 -0.62 -7.30
CA GLN A 121 -12.26 -0.70 -8.60
C GLN A 121 -12.17 0.62 -9.36
N SER A 122 -12.22 1.76 -8.68
CA SER A 122 -12.08 3.09 -9.31
C SER A 122 -10.73 3.30 -10.01
N PHE A 123 -9.71 2.50 -9.66
CA PHE A 123 -8.39 2.50 -10.31
C PHE A 123 -8.22 1.39 -11.36
N GLY A 124 -9.29 0.65 -11.66
CA GLY A 124 -9.27 -0.43 -12.66
C GLY A 124 -8.93 -1.81 -12.11
N PHE A 125 -8.88 -1.99 -10.79
CA PHE A 125 -8.73 -3.32 -10.21
C PHE A 125 -10.03 -4.12 -10.30
N VAL A 126 -9.90 -5.42 -10.51
CA VAL A 126 -11.01 -6.38 -10.60
C VAL A 126 -10.80 -7.47 -9.55
N SER A 127 -11.86 -7.80 -8.83
CA SER A 127 -11.84 -8.88 -7.84
C SER A 127 -11.64 -10.24 -8.51
N LYS A 128 -10.83 -11.10 -7.91
CA LYS A 128 -10.54 -12.46 -8.34
C LYS A 128 -10.79 -13.44 -7.20
N GLY A 129 -11.65 -14.43 -7.47
CA GLY A 129 -11.98 -15.45 -6.48
C GLY A 129 -12.94 -14.99 -5.39
N SER A 130 -13.10 -15.84 -4.38
CA SER A 130 -13.98 -15.59 -3.23
C SER A 130 -13.24 -14.84 -2.12
N PRO A 131 -13.94 -14.07 -1.29
CA PRO A 131 -13.37 -13.48 -0.08
C PRO A 131 -12.76 -14.53 0.85
N TYR A 132 -11.73 -14.14 1.58
CA TYR A 132 -11.01 -14.97 2.55
C TYR A 132 -10.64 -14.14 3.78
N LEU A 133 -10.34 -14.83 4.89
CA LEU A 133 -9.88 -14.16 6.11
C LEU A 133 -8.36 -14.03 6.10
N GLU A 134 -7.87 -12.82 6.38
CA GLU A 134 -6.47 -12.51 6.59
C GLU A 134 -6.36 -11.77 7.92
N ASP A 135 -5.69 -12.38 8.88
CA ASP A 135 -5.61 -11.89 10.26
C ASP A 135 -7.00 -11.56 10.86
N GLY A 136 -8.01 -12.39 10.55
CA GLY A 136 -9.38 -12.25 11.04
C GLY A 136 -10.23 -11.19 10.34
N ILE A 137 -9.69 -10.50 9.33
CA ILE A 137 -10.39 -9.48 8.55
C ILE A 137 -10.67 -10.02 7.15
N GLU A 138 -11.90 -9.85 6.67
CA GLU A 138 -12.30 -10.31 5.33
C GLU A 138 -11.59 -9.50 4.24
N HIS A 139 -10.92 -10.21 3.35
CA HIS A 139 -10.19 -9.67 2.20
C HIS A 139 -10.63 -10.33 0.91
N VAL A 140 -10.33 -9.70 -0.21
CA VAL A 140 -10.47 -10.26 -1.55
C VAL A 140 -9.23 -9.91 -2.38
N LEU A 141 -8.76 -10.88 -3.17
CA LEU A 141 -7.70 -10.63 -4.14
C LEU A 141 -8.23 -9.74 -5.26
N MET A 142 -7.52 -8.69 -5.59
CA MET A 142 -7.83 -7.81 -6.70
C MET A 142 -6.62 -7.65 -7.61
N LYS A 143 -6.87 -7.60 -8.91
CA LYS A 143 -5.83 -7.50 -9.93
C LYS A 143 -6.15 -6.39 -10.92
N LYS A 144 -5.09 -5.75 -11.39
CA LYS A 144 -5.13 -4.78 -12.48
C LYS A 144 -4.13 -5.22 -13.54
N GLU A 145 -4.63 -5.47 -14.74
CA GLU A 145 -3.78 -5.76 -15.89
C GLU A 145 -3.08 -4.47 -16.34
N PHE A 146 -1.87 -4.60 -16.85
CA PHE A 146 -1.17 -3.48 -17.49
C PHE A 146 -1.82 -3.13 -18.83
N ASN A 147 -1.74 -1.88 -19.17
CA ASN A 147 -2.23 -1.40 -20.47
C ASN A 147 -1.19 -1.59 -21.57
#